data_a169cf42a1f6cd4cdb089b195e5abef7
#
_entry.id   a169cf42a1f6cd4cdb089b195e5abef7
#
_cell.length_a   1.000
_cell.length_b   1.000
_cell.length_c   1.000
_cell.angle_alpha   90.00
_cell.angle_beta   90.00
_cell.angle_gamma   90.00
#
_symmetry.space_group_name_H-M   'P 1'
#
loop_
_entity.id
_entity.type
_entity.pdbx_description
1 polymer ?
#
loop_
_entity_poly.entity_id
_entity_poly.type
_entity_poly.pdbx_seq_one_letter_code
_entity_poly.pdbx_strand_id
1 'polypeptide(L)'
;MSARCFRGNTELAGLDPANRGLAYGDGVFETMRVHGGELPLWPRHLVRLREGARRLAIPLPDDAVLQSHAEAVAAGCEAGVLKLLLTRGSGGRGYSAASATEAEWMLALHPLPAAASDALQLVWCDTPLPVQPLLAGIKHCNRLEQVLARMEVDRAGADEGLVCDADGQVVSATAANLLVLRGGRWLTPPLERCGVAGVLRGWLLEAGLVTVEPLSRDAVLAADALALCNAVRGILPVGRLGDRNWPPHPSFDELKARLSMAYPMFSRPEAAA
;
A
#
# COMPACT_ATOMS: atom_id res chain seq x y z
N MET A 1 8.42 -4.11 -20.26
CA MET A 1 8.15 -4.82 -19.00
C MET A 1 7.19 -5.97 -19.30
N SER A 2 7.58 -7.21 -19.11
CA SER A 2 6.70 -8.36 -19.33
C SER A 2 6.07 -8.76 -17.99
N ALA A 3 4.74 -8.75 -17.94
CA ALA A 3 4.01 -9.38 -16.86
C ALA A 3 3.99 -10.89 -17.08
N ARG A 4 4.16 -11.68 -16.01
CA ARG A 4 3.99 -13.14 -16.04
C ARG A 4 2.68 -13.49 -15.34
N CYS A 5 1.87 -14.29 -16.02
CA CYS A 5 0.55 -14.69 -15.54
C CYS A 5 0.55 -16.20 -15.26
N PHE A 6 -0.22 -16.62 -14.25
CA PHE A 6 -0.23 -18.01 -13.80
C PHE A 6 -1.65 -18.44 -13.39
N ARG A 7 -1.91 -19.75 -13.50
CA ARG A 7 -3.01 -20.46 -12.85
C ARG A 7 -2.41 -21.60 -12.05
N GLY A 8 -2.58 -21.57 -10.72
CA GLY A 8 -1.77 -22.43 -9.85
C GLY A 8 -0.27 -22.23 -10.11
N ASN A 9 0.43 -23.27 -10.54
CA ASN A 9 1.86 -23.23 -10.93
C ASN A 9 2.08 -23.21 -12.46
N THR A 10 1.01 -23.17 -13.26
CA THR A 10 1.09 -23.16 -14.72
C THR A 10 1.14 -21.73 -15.25
N GLU A 11 2.18 -21.40 -16.03
CA GLU A 11 2.28 -20.10 -16.67
C GLU A 11 1.30 -19.99 -17.85
N LEU A 12 0.63 -18.84 -17.94
CA LEU A 12 -0.35 -18.49 -18.94
C LEU A 12 0.21 -17.45 -19.91
N ALA A 13 -0.28 -17.43 -21.14
CA ALA A 13 0.04 -16.38 -22.11
C ALA A 13 -0.50 -14.99 -21.69
N GLY A 14 -1.51 -14.95 -20.84
CA GLY A 14 -2.15 -13.73 -20.30
C GLY A 14 -3.38 -14.08 -19.49
N LEU A 15 -4.03 -13.07 -18.92
CA LEU A 15 -5.30 -13.25 -18.21
C LEU A 15 -6.46 -13.36 -19.21
N ASP A 16 -7.41 -14.23 -18.92
CA ASP A 16 -8.64 -14.37 -19.69
C ASP A 16 -9.50 -13.09 -19.59
N PRO A 17 -10.10 -12.57 -20.66
CA PRO A 17 -11.07 -11.48 -20.60
C PRO A 17 -12.25 -11.75 -19.66
N ALA A 18 -12.61 -13.01 -19.40
CA ALA A 18 -13.63 -13.41 -18.42
C ALA A 18 -13.11 -13.47 -16.98
N ASN A 19 -11.86 -13.05 -16.71
CA ASN A 19 -11.28 -13.02 -15.36
C ASN A 19 -12.10 -12.09 -14.45
N ARG A 20 -12.53 -12.60 -13.30
CA ARG A 20 -13.37 -11.88 -12.36
C ARG A 20 -12.68 -10.68 -11.71
N GLY A 21 -11.33 -10.72 -11.60
CA GLY A 21 -10.54 -9.56 -11.18
C GLY A 21 -10.69 -8.38 -12.14
N LEU A 22 -10.79 -8.67 -13.44
CA LEU A 22 -11.00 -7.68 -14.50
C LEU A 22 -12.45 -7.17 -14.51
N ALA A 23 -13.42 -8.09 -14.41
CA ALA A 23 -14.85 -7.77 -14.51
C ALA A 23 -15.44 -7.11 -13.25
N TYR A 24 -14.97 -7.49 -12.07
CA TYR A 24 -15.57 -7.10 -10.78
C TYR A 24 -14.57 -6.60 -9.74
N GLY A 25 -13.27 -6.56 -10.04
CA GLY A 25 -12.25 -6.32 -9.04
C GLY A 25 -12.17 -7.43 -7.96
N ASP A 26 -12.61 -8.66 -8.29
CA ASP A 26 -12.63 -9.82 -7.40
C ASP A 26 -11.21 -10.38 -7.23
N GLY A 27 -10.42 -9.67 -6.42
CA GLY A 27 -9.00 -9.93 -6.23
C GLY A 27 -8.36 -9.04 -5.18
N VAL A 28 -7.12 -9.38 -4.86
CA VAL A 28 -6.22 -8.63 -3.97
C VAL A 28 -4.87 -8.43 -4.65
N PHE A 29 -4.10 -7.44 -4.20
CA PHE A 29 -2.79 -7.19 -4.78
C PHE A 29 -1.77 -6.72 -3.75
N GLU A 30 -0.52 -6.94 -4.06
CA GLU A 30 0.63 -6.45 -3.31
C GLU A 30 1.53 -5.59 -4.20
N THR A 31 2.27 -4.68 -3.55
CA THR A 31 3.23 -3.80 -4.20
C THR A 31 4.46 -3.77 -3.31
N MET A 32 5.50 -4.45 -3.74
CA MET A 32 6.66 -4.80 -2.92
C MET A 32 7.90 -4.13 -3.47
N ARG A 33 8.71 -3.54 -2.59
CA ARG A 33 10.03 -3.03 -2.98
C ARG A 33 10.96 -4.20 -3.24
N VAL A 34 11.66 -4.13 -4.39
CA VAL A 34 12.81 -4.99 -4.71
C VAL A 34 14.07 -4.21 -4.38
N HIS A 35 15.05 -4.87 -3.77
CA HIS A 35 16.36 -4.31 -3.44
C HIS A 35 17.43 -5.39 -3.52
N GLY A 36 18.44 -5.20 -4.37
CA GLY A 36 19.50 -6.19 -4.59
C GLY A 36 18.99 -7.56 -5.06
N GLY A 37 17.91 -7.61 -5.84
CA GLY A 37 17.28 -8.85 -6.29
C GLY A 37 16.39 -9.54 -5.25
N GLU A 38 16.25 -8.96 -4.05
CA GLU A 38 15.48 -9.53 -2.93
C GLU A 38 14.18 -8.76 -2.68
N LEU A 39 13.27 -9.38 -1.91
CA LEU A 39 11.99 -8.83 -1.46
C LEU A 39 11.98 -8.74 0.08
N PRO A 40 12.64 -7.76 0.69
CA PRO A 40 12.89 -7.74 2.13
C PRO A 40 11.64 -7.77 3.02
N LEU A 41 10.50 -7.28 2.52
CA LEU A 41 9.21 -7.28 3.22
C LEU A 41 8.28 -8.43 2.79
N TRP A 42 8.77 -9.42 2.02
CA TRP A 42 7.97 -10.54 1.51
C TRP A 42 7.11 -11.24 2.57
N PRO A 43 7.66 -11.64 3.74
CA PRO A 43 6.85 -12.35 4.74
C PRO A 43 5.62 -11.54 5.19
N ARG A 44 5.75 -10.23 5.34
CA ARG A 44 4.66 -9.34 5.75
C ARG A 44 3.62 -9.14 4.64
N HIS A 45 4.09 -9.02 3.40
CA HIS A 45 3.21 -8.96 2.23
C HIS A 45 2.40 -10.23 2.06
N LEU A 46 3.03 -11.40 2.26
CA LEU A 46 2.38 -12.69 2.17
C LEU A 46 1.28 -12.86 3.25
N VAL A 47 1.54 -12.42 4.49
CA VAL A 47 0.53 -12.42 5.56
C VAL A 47 -0.69 -11.60 5.16
N ARG A 48 -0.51 -10.39 4.62
CA ARG A 48 -1.63 -9.53 4.19
C ARG A 48 -2.35 -10.11 2.96
N LEU A 49 -1.61 -10.66 2.00
CA LEU A 49 -2.19 -11.32 0.84
C LEU A 49 -3.09 -12.49 1.26
N ARG A 50 -2.61 -13.34 2.18
CA ARG A 50 -3.37 -14.47 2.74
C ARG A 50 -4.64 -14.02 3.44
N GLU A 51 -4.55 -12.99 4.28
CA GLU A 51 -5.72 -12.47 4.98
C GLU A 51 -6.76 -11.90 3.99
N GLY A 52 -6.31 -11.18 2.96
CA GLY A 52 -7.19 -10.69 1.91
C GLY A 52 -7.85 -11.82 1.11
N ALA A 53 -7.07 -12.81 0.69
CA ALA A 53 -7.56 -13.99 -0.03
C ALA A 53 -8.56 -14.80 0.82
N ARG A 54 -8.24 -15.04 2.10
CA ARG A 54 -9.12 -15.73 3.05
C ARG A 54 -10.47 -15.02 3.22
N ARG A 55 -10.47 -13.70 3.42
CA ARG A 55 -11.69 -12.90 3.62
C ARG A 55 -12.57 -12.86 2.37
N LEU A 56 -11.95 -12.86 1.19
CA LEU A 56 -12.67 -12.94 -0.09
C LEU A 56 -12.96 -14.39 -0.52
N ALA A 57 -12.52 -15.39 0.25
CA ALA A 57 -12.57 -16.81 -0.12
C ALA A 57 -11.99 -17.09 -1.52
N ILE A 58 -10.84 -16.44 -1.84
CA ILE A 58 -10.09 -16.69 -3.07
C ILE A 58 -9.08 -17.82 -2.78
N PRO A 59 -9.06 -18.90 -3.56
CA PRO A 59 -8.04 -19.94 -3.42
C PRO A 59 -6.65 -19.33 -3.56
N LEU A 60 -5.78 -19.53 -2.57
CA LEU A 60 -4.41 -19.04 -2.63
C LEU A 60 -3.51 -20.14 -3.18
N PRO A 61 -2.64 -19.86 -4.16
CA PRO A 61 -1.56 -20.77 -4.54
C PRO A 61 -0.65 -21.07 -3.35
N ASP A 62 0.09 -22.18 -3.41
CA ASP A 62 1.08 -22.54 -2.40
C ASP A 62 2.10 -21.40 -2.22
N ASP A 63 2.43 -21.11 -0.97
CA ASP A 63 3.36 -20.03 -0.64
C ASP A 63 4.74 -20.20 -1.28
N ALA A 64 5.25 -21.45 -1.33
CA ALA A 64 6.53 -21.75 -1.94
C ALA A 64 6.49 -21.47 -3.45
N VAL A 65 5.35 -21.71 -4.11
CA VAL A 65 5.12 -21.38 -5.52
C VAL A 65 5.12 -19.87 -5.72
N LEU A 66 4.36 -19.14 -4.93
CA LEU A 66 4.33 -17.68 -5.00
C LEU A 66 5.71 -17.07 -4.77
N GLN A 67 6.42 -17.55 -3.75
CA GLN A 67 7.75 -17.05 -3.37
C GLN A 67 8.78 -17.34 -4.47
N SER A 68 8.88 -18.57 -4.96
CA SER A 68 9.87 -18.93 -5.97
C SER A 68 9.71 -18.13 -7.26
N HIS A 69 8.48 -17.91 -7.70
CA HIS A 69 8.22 -17.08 -8.88
C HIS A 69 8.49 -15.60 -8.63
N ALA A 70 8.15 -15.08 -7.44
CA ALA A 70 8.42 -13.68 -7.07
C ALA A 70 9.93 -13.41 -7.00
N GLU A 71 10.71 -14.32 -6.40
CA GLU A 71 12.16 -14.26 -6.36
C GLU A 71 12.78 -14.34 -7.77
N ALA A 72 12.29 -15.24 -8.60
CA ALA A 72 12.75 -15.36 -9.98
C ALA A 72 12.50 -14.10 -10.82
N VAL A 73 11.39 -13.39 -10.59
CA VAL A 73 11.10 -12.11 -11.27
C VAL A 73 11.91 -10.96 -10.68
N ALA A 74 12.21 -10.98 -9.38
CA ALA A 74 13.01 -9.97 -8.71
C ALA A 74 14.52 -10.13 -8.99
N ALA A 75 14.97 -11.34 -9.31
CA ALA A 75 16.38 -11.67 -9.55
C ALA A 75 17.01 -10.74 -10.60
N GLY A 76 18.18 -10.17 -10.28
CA GLY A 76 18.89 -9.22 -11.15
C GLY A 76 18.32 -7.80 -11.19
N CYS A 77 17.26 -7.51 -10.45
CA CYS A 77 16.75 -6.16 -10.28
C CYS A 77 17.38 -5.49 -9.06
N GLU A 78 18.28 -4.54 -9.28
CA GLU A 78 18.95 -3.82 -8.17
C GLU A 78 17.95 -2.99 -7.34
N ALA A 79 17.06 -2.25 -8.00
CA ALA A 79 16.02 -1.47 -7.34
C ALA A 79 14.75 -1.40 -8.20
N GLY A 80 13.63 -1.84 -7.63
CA GLY A 80 12.37 -1.91 -8.37
C GLY A 80 11.16 -2.08 -7.48
N VAL A 81 10.03 -2.30 -8.12
CA VAL A 81 8.75 -2.60 -7.48
C VAL A 81 8.14 -3.83 -8.14
N LEU A 82 7.98 -4.89 -7.38
CA LEU A 82 7.23 -6.07 -7.81
C LEU A 82 5.77 -5.91 -7.41
N LYS A 83 4.88 -5.94 -8.40
CA LYS A 83 3.44 -6.02 -8.19
C LYS A 83 2.99 -7.47 -8.34
N LEU A 84 2.29 -7.98 -7.33
CA LEU A 84 1.58 -9.25 -7.35
C LEU A 84 0.09 -8.95 -7.37
N LEU A 85 -0.63 -9.47 -8.34
CA LEU A 85 -2.08 -9.43 -8.42
C LEU A 85 -2.60 -10.87 -8.30
N LEU A 86 -3.51 -11.12 -7.36
CA LEU A 86 -4.23 -12.39 -7.21
C LEU A 86 -5.71 -12.14 -7.44
N THR A 87 -6.29 -12.85 -8.37
CA THR A 87 -7.74 -12.82 -8.67
C THR A 87 -8.36 -14.17 -8.42
N ARG A 88 -9.68 -14.20 -8.30
CA ARG A 88 -10.40 -15.48 -8.25
C ARG A 88 -10.28 -16.32 -9.54
N GLY A 89 -9.71 -15.77 -10.61
CA GLY A 89 -9.65 -16.40 -11.92
C GLY A 89 -10.90 -16.18 -12.75
N SER A 90 -11.05 -16.99 -13.78
CA SER A 90 -12.17 -16.93 -14.71
C SER A 90 -13.36 -17.71 -14.17
N GLY A 91 -14.57 -17.21 -14.38
CA GLY A 91 -15.80 -17.80 -13.90
C GLY A 91 -17.00 -17.42 -14.75
N GLY A 92 -18.15 -17.97 -14.39
CA GLY A 92 -19.42 -17.68 -15.08
C GLY A 92 -19.86 -16.23 -14.96
N ARG A 93 -20.97 -15.89 -15.63
CA ARG A 93 -21.55 -14.53 -15.63
C ARG A 93 -22.20 -14.20 -14.29
N GLY A 94 -22.17 -12.93 -13.93
CA GLY A 94 -22.78 -12.42 -12.70
C GLY A 94 -21.90 -12.55 -11.46
N TYR A 95 -22.45 -12.26 -10.30
CA TYR A 95 -21.67 -12.16 -9.05
C TYR A 95 -21.37 -13.50 -8.38
N SER A 96 -22.05 -14.58 -8.75
CA SER A 96 -21.76 -15.91 -8.22
C SER A 96 -20.33 -16.33 -8.54
N ALA A 97 -19.59 -16.77 -7.52
CA ALA A 97 -18.21 -17.25 -7.65
C ALA A 97 -18.14 -18.79 -7.78
N ALA A 98 -19.29 -19.48 -7.81
CA ALA A 98 -19.35 -20.96 -7.71
C ALA A 98 -18.63 -21.70 -8.84
N SER A 99 -18.50 -21.09 -10.01
CA SER A 99 -17.81 -21.68 -11.18
C SER A 99 -16.33 -21.31 -11.29
N ALA A 100 -15.82 -20.43 -10.43
CA ALA A 100 -14.42 -20.03 -10.41
C ALA A 100 -13.67 -20.90 -9.39
N THR A 101 -13.02 -21.94 -9.85
CA THR A 101 -12.40 -22.98 -8.99
C THR A 101 -10.91 -22.80 -8.78
N GLU A 102 -10.23 -22.06 -9.66
CA GLU A 102 -8.79 -21.82 -9.59
C GLU A 102 -8.47 -20.32 -9.68
N ALA A 103 -7.63 -19.86 -8.77
CA ALA A 103 -7.14 -18.49 -8.81
C ALA A 103 -6.16 -18.29 -9.96
N GLU A 104 -6.22 -17.10 -10.56
CA GLU A 104 -5.21 -16.61 -11.50
C GLU A 104 -4.43 -15.48 -10.84
N TRP A 105 -3.14 -15.44 -11.07
CA TRP A 105 -2.29 -14.43 -10.49
C TRP A 105 -1.21 -13.95 -11.46
N MET A 106 -0.70 -12.77 -11.19
CA MET A 106 0.25 -12.10 -12.09
C MET A 106 1.35 -11.44 -11.28
N LEU A 107 2.57 -11.50 -11.80
CA LEU A 107 3.72 -10.73 -11.35
C LEU A 107 4.14 -9.74 -12.43
N ALA A 108 4.41 -8.50 -12.03
CA ALA A 108 4.92 -7.46 -12.91
C ALA A 108 6.00 -6.64 -12.18
N LEU A 109 7.17 -6.53 -12.79
CA LEU A 109 8.27 -5.72 -12.28
C LEU A 109 8.20 -4.32 -12.89
N HIS A 110 8.28 -3.31 -12.04
CA HIS A 110 8.24 -1.89 -12.40
C HIS A 110 9.47 -1.16 -11.88
N PRO A 111 9.86 -0.03 -12.47
CA PRO A 111 10.91 0.81 -11.91
C PRO A 111 10.49 1.34 -10.52
N LEU A 112 11.49 1.55 -9.67
CA LEU A 112 11.25 2.23 -8.40
C LEU A 112 10.87 3.68 -8.67
N PRO A 113 9.82 4.24 -8.04
CA PRO A 113 9.50 5.65 -8.14
C PRO A 113 10.68 6.51 -7.67
N ALA A 114 10.89 7.66 -8.31
CA ALA A 114 11.91 8.60 -7.89
C ALA A 114 11.78 8.94 -6.40
N ALA A 115 12.92 9.09 -5.74
CA ALA A 115 12.94 9.54 -4.35
C ALA A 115 12.31 10.94 -4.27
N ALA A 116 11.48 11.18 -3.24
CA ALA A 116 11.05 12.53 -2.95
C ALA A 116 12.26 13.33 -2.50
N SER A 117 12.57 14.44 -3.17
CA SER A 117 13.66 15.35 -2.82
C SER A 117 13.36 16.13 -1.54
N ASP A 118 12.09 16.47 -1.34
CA ASP A 118 11.61 17.37 -0.30
C ASP A 118 10.45 16.75 0.49
N ALA A 119 10.01 17.47 1.54
CA ALA A 119 8.80 17.13 2.26
C ALA A 119 7.56 17.29 1.36
N LEU A 120 6.65 16.33 1.45
CA LEU A 120 5.47 16.25 0.58
C LEU A 120 4.50 17.42 0.81
N GLN A 121 3.89 17.86 -0.28
CA GLN A 121 2.78 18.80 -0.28
C GLN A 121 1.46 18.07 -0.49
N LEU A 122 0.59 18.13 0.48
CA LEU A 122 -0.67 17.41 0.48
C LEU A 122 -1.88 18.33 0.30
N VAL A 123 -2.97 17.74 -0.16
CA VAL A 123 -4.31 18.33 -0.16
C VAL A 123 -5.30 17.43 0.57
N TRP A 124 -6.42 18.01 1.03
CA TRP A 124 -7.59 17.22 1.41
C TRP A 124 -8.35 16.80 0.15
N CYS A 125 -8.66 15.51 0.05
CA CYS A 125 -9.56 15.03 -0.99
C CYS A 125 -11.02 15.14 -0.52
N ASP A 126 -11.90 15.50 -1.46
CA ASP A 126 -13.34 15.53 -1.24
C ASP A 126 -13.97 14.14 -1.38
N THR A 127 -13.35 13.25 -2.19
CA THR A 127 -13.78 11.86 -2.35
C THR A 127 -13.66 11.09 -1.03
N PRO A 128 -14.77 10.65 -0.40
CA PRO A 128 -14.72 9.86 0.82
C PRO A 128 -14.43 8.39 0.52
N LEU A 129 -13.81 7.69 1.47
CA LEU A 129 -13.75 6.22 1.43
C LEU A 129 -15.07 5.64 1.99
N PRO A 130 -15.67 4.65 1.29
CA PRO A 130 -16.86 3.99 1.79
C PRO A 130 -16.54 3.17 3.04
N VAL A 131 -17.42 3.24 4.03
CA VAL A 131 -17.34 2.40 5.22
C VAL A 131 -17.83 0.99 4.87
N GLN A 132 -16.89 0.05 4.79
CA GLN A 132 -17.19 -1.36 4.51
C GLN A 132 -16.27 -2.27 5.35
N PRO A 133 -16.68 -2.63 6.59
CA PRO A 133 -15.84 -3.43 7.50
C PRO A 133 -15.41 -4.79 6.93
N LEU A 134 -16.22 -5.40 6.05
CA LEU A 134 -15.84 -6.67 5.41
C LEU A 134 -14.65 -6.52 4.44
N LEU A 135 -14.38 -5.32 3.93
CA LEU A 135 -13.26 -5.02 3.02
C LEU A 135 -12.17 -4.18 3.68
N ALA A 136 -12.41 -3.66 4.88
CA ALA A 136 -11.48 -2.81 5.61
C ALA A 136 -10.16 -3.54 5.92
N GLY A 137 -9.05 -2.85 5.75
CA GLY A 137 -7.70 -3.36 6.00
C GLY A 137 -7.10 -4.20 4.86
N ILE A 138 -7.90 -4.89 4.04
CA ILE A 138 -7.38 -5.68 2.92
C ILE A 138 -7.08 -4.81 1.69
N LYS A 139 -6.08 -5.24 0.92
CA LYS A 139 -5.65 -4.53 -0.31
C LYS A 139 -6.34 -5.16 -1.53
N HIS A 140 -7.69 -5.03 -1.60
CA HIS A 140 -8.51 -5.54 -2.70
C HIS A 140 -8.38 -4.70 -3.97
N CYS A 141 -8.83 -5.21 -5.13
CA CYS A 141 -8.66 -4.57 -6.43
C CYS A 141 -9.65 -3.43 -6.70
N ASN A 142 -10.74 -3.29 -5.94
CA ASN A 142 -11.68 -2.18 -6.07
C ASN A 142 -11.06 -0.91 -5.48
N ARG A 143 -10.55 -0.02 -6.34
CA ARG A 143 -9.78 1.19 -5.97
C ARG A 143 -10.27 2.44 -6.70
N LEU A 144 -11.54 2.47 -7.10
CA LEU A 144 -12.06 3.64 -7.82
C LEU A 144 -12.08 4.90 -6.95
N GLU A 145 -12.34 4.78 -5.65
CA GLU A 145 -12.27 5.92 -4.72
C GLU A 145 -10.85 6.50 -4.65
N GLN A 146 -9.81 5.62 -4.63
CA GLN A 146 -8.42 6.08 -4.66
C GLN A 146 -8.06 6.70 -6.01
N VAL A 147 -8.63 6.22 -7.12
CA VAL A 147 -8.45 6.83 -8.45
C VAL A 147 -9.09 8.21 -8.48
N LEU A 148 -10.32 8.37 -7.99
CA LEU A 148 -11.00 9.67 -7.93
C LEU A 148 -10.24 10.64 -7.03
N ALA A 149 -9.85 10.23 -5.83
CA ALA A 149 -9.05 11.05 -4.94
C ALA A 149 -7.69 11.44 -5.58
N ARG A 150 -7.03 10.52 -6.31
CA ARG A 150 -5.79 10.82 -7.02
C ARG A 150 -6.00 11.86 -8.12
N MET A 151 -7.12 11.84 -8.82
CA MET A 151 -7.46 12.87 -9.81
C MET A 151 -7.61 14.27 -9.17
N GLU A 152 -8.08 14.35 -7.93
CA GLU A 152 -8.12 15.62 -7.17
C GLU A 152 -6.71 16.13 -6.86
N VAL A 153 -5.83 15.22 -6.39
CA VAL A 153 -4.42 15.52 -6.13
C VAL A 153 -3.71 16.04 -7.38
N ASP A 154 -3.92 15.37 -8.52
CA ASP A 154 -3.32 15.73 -9.81
C ASP A 154 -3.80 17.12 -10.28
N ARG A 155 -5.09 17.43 -10.13
CA ARG A 155 -5.64 18.77 -10.44
C ARG A 155 -5.07 19.87 -9.55
N ALA A 156 -4.80 19.56 -8.29
CA ALA A 156 -4.21 20.50 -7.34
C ALA A 156 -2.69 20.66 -7.51
N GLY A 157 -2.04 19.85 -8.34
CA GLY A 157 -0.59 19.85 -8.49
C GLY A 157 0.16 19.45 -7.20
N ALA A 158 -0.50 18.65 -6.34
CA ALA A 158 0.06 18.19 -5.08
C ALA A 158 0.76 16.83 -5.23
N ASP A 159 1.58 16.45 -4.25
CA ASP A 159 2.28 15.16 -4.25
C ASP A 159 1.35 14.02 -3.86
N GLU A 160 0.44 14.27 -2.89
CA GLU A 160 -0.45 13.26 -2.33
C GLU A 160 -1.70 13.92 -1.72
N GLY A 161 -2.74 13.13 -1.40
CA GLY A 161 -3.97 13.61 -0.80
C GLY A 161 -4.40 12.79 0.40
N LEU A 162 -4.89 13.46 1.44
CA LEU A 162 -5.52 12.81 2.58
C LEU A 162 -7.01 12.58 2.31
N VAL A 163 -7.47 11.38 2.64
CA VAL A 163 -8.85 10.95 2.49
C VAL A 163 -9.49 10.66 3.84
N CYS A 164 -10.77 11.04 3.95
CA CYS A 164 -11.61 10.73 5.11
C CYS A 164 -12.60 9.62 4.75
N ASP A 165 -13.21 9.02 5.76
CA ASP A 165 -14.41 8.21 5.55
C ASP A 165 -15.68 9.10 5.41
N ALA A 166 -16.82 8.47 5.19
CA ALA A 166 -18.10 9.18 5.03
C ALA A 166 -18.54 9.95 6.29
N ASP A 167 -17.98 9.65 7.46
CA ASP A 167 -18.24 10.34 8.72
C ASP A 167 -17.21 11.46 9.00
N GLY A 168 -16.30 11.72 8.06
CA GLY A 168 -15.28 12.78 8.18
C GLY A 168 -14.05 12.37 9.01
N GLN A 169 -13.93 11.11 9.43
CA GLN A 169 -12.73 10.64 10.12
C GLN A 169 -11.58 10.44 9.11
N VAL A 170 -10.40 10.90 9.47
CA VAL A 170 -9.22 10.76 8.61
C VAL A 170 -8.79 9.28 8.58
N VAL A 171 -8.55 8.74 7.39
CA VAL A 171 -8.23 7.32 7.19
C VAL A 171 -6.78 7.12 6.73
N SER A 172 -6.41 7.74 5.63
CA SER A 172 -5.11 7.49 4.99
C SER A 172 -4.81 8.56 3.94
N ALA A 173 -3.67 8.44 3.26
CA ALA A 173 -3.47 9.07 1.96
C ALA A 173 -3.96 8.14 0.83
N THR A 174 -3.94 8.61 -0.45
CA THR A 174 -4.43 7.81 -1.59
C THR A 174 -3.64 6.51 -1.77
N ALA A 175 -2.31 6.53 -1.51
CA ALA A 175 -1.42 5.38 -1.67
C ALA A 175 -0.50 5.10 -0.46
N ALA A 176 -0.77 5.69 0.71
CA ALA A 176 0.06 5.55 1.92
C ALA A 176 -0.79 5.64 3.19
N ASN A 177 -0.27 5.13 4.31
CA ASN A 177 -0.87 5.37 5.62
C ASN A 177 -0.35 6.69 6.21
N LEU A 178 -1.21 7.35 6.99
CA LEU A 178 -0.89 8.60 7.67
C LEU A 178 -0.25 8.31 9.04
N LEU A 179 0.78 9.06 9.36
CA LEU A 179 1.41 9.15 10.68
C LEU A 179 1.33 10.60 11.18
N VAL A 180 0.87 10.78 12.40
CA VAL A 180 0.66 12.09 13.03
C VAL A 180 1.45 12.15 14.32
N LEU A 181 2.38 13.09 14.45
CA LEU A 181 3.09 13.35 15.70
C LEU A 181 2.26 14.29 16.56
N ARG A 182 1.97 13.89 17.78
CA ARG A 182 1.27 14.71 18.76
C ARG A 182 1.79 14.42 20.18
N GLY A 183 2.26 15.45 20.86
CA GLY A 183 2.79 15.35 22.21
C GLY A 183 3.92 14.32 22.32
N GLY A 184 4.84 14.28 21.36
CA GLY A 184 5.97 13.36 21.32
C GLY A 184 5.65 11.91 20.94
N ARG A 185 4.40 11.58 20.55
CA ARG A 185 3.98 10.24 20.15
C ARG A 185 3.51 10.22 18.70
N TRP A 186 3.95 9.23 17.94
CA TRP A 186 3.42 8.99 16.60
C TRP A 186 2.12 8.19 16.65
N LEU A 187 1.10 8.70 15.97
CA LEU A 187 -0.25 8.16 15.89
C LEU A 187 -0.59 7.79 14.46
N THR A 188 -1.50 6.84 14.27
CA THR A 188 -2.04 6.45 12.96
C THR A 188 -3.54 6.15 13.10
N PRO A 189 -4.38 6.50 12.08
CA PRO A 189 -5.81 6.20 12.16
C PRO A 189 -6.12 4.71 12.26
N PRO A 190 -7.26 4.33 12.90
CA PRO A 190 -7.81 2.99 12.83
C PRO A 190 -8.27 2.65 11.40
N LEU A 191 -8.25 1.35 11.05
CA LEU A 191 -8.57 0.87 9.70
C LEU A 191 -9.59 -0.29 9.73
N GLU A 192 -10.41 -0.38 10.79
CA GLU A 192 -11.42 -1.42 10.94
C GLU A 192 -12.70 -1.13 10.12
N ARG A 193 -12.87 0.11 9.69
CA ARG A 193 -14.06 0.56 8.93
C ARG A 193 -13.81 0.62 7.43
N CYS A 194 -12.63 1.08 7.02
CA CYS A 194 -12.18 1.24 5.64
C CYS A 194 -10.66 1.42 5.56
N GLY A 195 -10.12 1.62 4.36
CA GLY A 195 -8.69 1.81 4.14
C GLY A 195 -7.90 0.51 4.00
N VAL A 196 -6.57 0.62 3.92
CA VAL A 196 -5.64 -0.51 3.77
C VAL A 196 -4.69 -0.58 4.95
N ALA A 197 -4.62 -1.72 5.63
CA ALA A 197 -3.61 -1.99 6.65
C ALA A 197 -2.23 -2.16 5.98
N GLY A 198 -1.47 -1.07 5.90
CA GLY A 198 -0.16 -1.05 5.24
C GLY A 198 0.85 -1.95 5.93
N VAL A 199 1.65 -2.65 5.13
CA VAL A 199 2.70 -3.56 5.63
C VAL A 199 3.71 -2.79 6.50
N LEU A 200 4.15 -1.62 6.05
CA LEU A 200 5.07 -0.80 6.83
C LEU A 200 4.41 -0.22 8.09
N ARG A 201 3.13 0.21 8.01
CA ARG A 201 2.36 0.61 9.18
C ARG A 201 2.28 -0.53 10.21
N GLY A 202 2.03 -1.76 9.77
CA GLY A 202 2.00 -2.94 10.64
C GLY A 202 3.32 -3.14 11.38
N TRP A 203 4.46 -3.01 10.69
CA TRP A 203 5.77 -3.08 11.33
C TRP A 203 5.98 -1.97 12.36
N LEU A 204 5.59 -0.72 12.05
CA LEU A 204 5.70 0.40 12.99
C LEU A 204 4.89 0.18 14.28
N LEU A 205 3.70 -0.40 14.17
CA LEU A 205 2.85 -0.76 15.31
C LEU A 205 3.48 -1.87 16.16
N GLU A 206 3.96 -2.95 15.54
CA GLU A 206 4.61 -4.07 16.22
C GLU A 206 5.90 -3.65 16.91
N ALA A 207 6.65 -2.72 16.32
CA ALA A 207 7.85 -2.14 16.91
C ALA A 207 7.55 -1.12 18.06
N GLY A 208 6.29 -0.85 18.35
CA GLY A 208 5.87 0.13 19.37
C GLY A 208 6.20 1.58 19.03
N LEU A 209 6.48 1.87 17.76
CA LEU A 209 6.87 3.19 17.27
C LEU A 209 5.67 4.09 16.96
N VAL A 210 4.50 3.50 16.78
CA VAL A 210 3.26 4.18 16.42
C VAL A 210 2.10 3.57 17.20
N THR A 211 1.10 4.37 17.56
CA THR A 211 -0.12 3.93 18.26
C THR A 211 -1.36 4.24 17.43
N VAL A 212 -2.37 3.37 17.46
CA VAL A 212 -3.64 3.61 16.78
C VAL A 212 -4.50 4.58 17.59
N GLU A 213 -4.97 5.66 16.96
CA GLU A 213 -5.90 6.64 17.55
C GLU A 213 -6.81 7.23 16.46
N PRO A 214 -8.14 7.38 16.68
CA PRO A 214 -9.01 8.10 15.77
C PRO A 214 -8.55 9.56 15.60
N LEU A 215 -8.55 10.04 14.37
CA LEU A 215 -8.05 11.36 14.02
C LEU A 215 -9.09 12.14 13.22
N SER A 216 -9.50 13.31 13.72
CA SER A 216 -10.27 14.30 12.96
C SER A 216 -9.34 15.14 12.07
N ARG A 217 -9.90 15.88 11.12
CA ARG A 217 -9.14 16.86 10.35
C ARG A 217 -8.45 17.89 11.26
N ASP A 218 -9.14 18.37 12.29
CA ASP A 218 -8.59 19.33 13.25
C ASP A 218 -7.42 18.74 14.04
N ALA A 219 -7.52 17.48 14.46
CA ALA A 219 -6.43 16.80 15.13
C ALA A 219 -5.18 16.66 14.25
N VAL A 220 -5.37 16.43 12.95
CA VAL A 220 -4.28 16.40 11.96
C VAL A 220 -3.66 17.78 11.77
N LEU A 221 -4.49 18.83 11.66
CA LEU A 221 -4.00 20.22 11.50
C LEU A 221 -3.30 20.76 12.75
N ALA A 222 -3.66 20.25 13.95
CA ALA A 222 -3.02 20.58 15.22
C ALA A 222 -1.75 19.77 15.54
N ALA A 223 -1.33 18.88 14.62
CA ALA A 223 -0.16 18.01 14.83
C ALA A 223 1.16 18.80 14.91
N ASP A 224 2.13 18.25 15.63
CA ASP A 224 3.51 18.74 15.70
C ASP A 224 4.26 18.44 14.40
N ALA A 225 4.01 17.28 13.78
CA ALA A 225 4.53 16.87 12.47
C ALA A 225 3.62 15.81 11.82
N LEU A 226 3.71 15.69 10.49
CA LEU A 226 3.05 14.66 9.71
C LEU A 226 4.04 13.88 8.87
N ALA A 227 3.76 12.59 8.68
CA ALA A 227 4.46 11.76 7.72
C ALA A 227 3.49 10.78 7.03
N LEU A 228 3.87 10.31 5.86
CA LEU A 228 3.22 9.20 5.17
C LEU A 228 4.14 7.99 5.17
N CYS A 229 3.56 6.78 5.17
CA CYS A 229 4.36 5.57 5.05
C CYS A 229 3.74 4.53 4.12
N ASN A 230 4.59 3.88 3.32
CA ASN A 230 4.24 2.67 2.57
C ASN A 230 5.47 1.77 2.34
N ALA A 231 5.24 0.52 1.94
CA ALA A 231 6.30 -0.49 1.79
C ALA A 231 7.24 -0.26 0.59
N VAL A 232 6.96 0.70 -0.30
CA VAL A 232 7.80 1.01 -1.47
C VAL A 232 8.74 2.18 -1.18
N ARG A 233 8.20 3.28 -0.63
CA ARG A 233 8.91 4.55 -0.43
C ARG A 233 9.42 4.76 1.01
N GLY A 234 9.04 3.87 1.94
CA GLY A 234 9.37 4.03 3.35
C GLY A 234 8.52 5.09 4.04
N ILE A 235 9.15 5.95 4.84
CA ILE A 235 8.53 7.04 5.59
C ILE A 235 8.90 8.36 4.91
N LEU A 236 7.91 9.17 4.60
CA LEU A 236 8.02 10.43 3.87
C LEU A 236 7.51 11.58 4.73
N PRO A 237 8.29 12.64 4.98
CA PRO A 237 7.83 13.80 5.72
C PRO A 237 6.79 14.57 4.91
N VAL A 238 5.83 15.18 5.61
CA VAL A 238 4.88 16.11 5.03
C VAL A 238 5.29 17.53 5.43
N GLY A 239 5.45 18.41 4.46
CA GLY A 239 5.77 19.82 4.69
C GLY A 239 4.56 20.72 4.68
N ARG A 240 3.50 20.34 3.93
CA ARG A 240 2.30 21.15 3.79
C ARG A 240 1.04 20.30 3.59
N LEU A 241 -0.08 20.76 4.16
CA LEU A 241 -1.42 20.23 3.88
C LEU A 241 -2.39 21.41 3.76
N GLY A 242 -2.87 21.68 2.55
CA GLY A 242 -3.60 22.93 2.27
C GLY A 242 -2.77 24.16 2.63
N ASP A 243 -3.29 25.00 3.53
CA ASP A 243 -2.61 26.21 4.02
C ASP A 243 -1.71 25.96 5.23
N ARG A 244 -1.75 24.80 5.86
CA ARG A 244 -0.94 24.45 7.02
C ARG A 244 0.44 23.96 6.60
N ASN A 245 1.49 24.53 7.18
CA ASN A 245 2.89 24.14 6.96
C ASN A 245 3.49 23.55 8.25
N TRP A 246 4.39 22.56 8.09
CA TRP A 246 5.22 21.98 9.15
C TRP A 246 6.69 22.13 8.80
N PRO A 247 7.51 22.70 9.70
CA PRO A 247 8.95 22.66 9.55
C PRO A 247 9.48 21.22 9.74
N PRO A 248 10.72 20.92 9.34
CA PRO A 248 11.37 19.66 9.68
C PRO A 248 11.33 19.40 11.19
N HIS A 249 11.04 18.16 11.60
CA HIS A 249 10.93 17.78 13.01
C HIS A 249 11.90 16.63 13.35
N PRO A 250 12.69 16.72 14.45
CA PRO A 250 13.70 15.70 14.80
C PRO A 250 13.14 14.28 14.97
N SER A 251 11.92 14.13 15.50
CA SER A 251 11.27 12.83 15.66
C SER A 251 11.03 12.09 14.33
N PHE A 252 11.03 12.80 13.19
CA PHE A 252 10.99 12.17 11.88
C PHE A 252 12.31 11.43 11.60
N ASP A 253 13.44 12.03 11.89
CA ASP A 253 14.76 11.43 11.67
C ASP A 253 14.98 10.21 12.56
N GLU A 254 14.49 10.26 13.82
CA GLU A 254 14.49 9.10 14.73
C GLU A 254 13.67 7.94 14.17
N LEU A 255 12.44 8.21 13.70
CA LEU A 255 11.57 7.19 13.12
C LEU A 255 12.18 6.57 11.87
N LYS A 256 12.80 7.40 11.05
CA LYS A 256 13.49 6.99 9.82
C LYS A 256 14.76 6.19 10.09
N ALA A 257 15.53 6.56 11.10
CA ALA A 257 16.71 5.82 11.53
C ALA A 257 16.33 4.41 12.01
N ARG A 258 15.26 4.28 12.81
CA ARG A 258 14.73 2.97 13.23
C ARG A 258 14.32 2.10 12.05
N LEU A 259 13.66 2.69 11.05
CA LEU A 259 13.30 1.97 9.82
C LEU A 259 14.53 1.53 9.04
N SER A 260 15.52 2.39 8.87
CA SER A 260 16.75 2.08 8.12
C SER A 260 17.61 1.01 8.79
N MET A 261 17.61 0.97 10.14
CA MET A 261 18.27 -0.12 10.89
C MET A 261 17.61 -1.48 10.65
N ALA A 262 16.27 -1.52 10.59
CA ALA A 262 15.53 -2.77 10.36
C ALA A 262 15.50 -3.17 8.87
N TYR A 263 15.49 -2.18 7.99
CA TYR A 263 15.35 -2.34 6.54
C TYR A 263 16.29 -1.37 5.81
N PRO A 264 17.57 -1.76 5.60
CA PRO A 264 18.59 -0.88 5.00
C PRO A 264 18.23 -0.29 3.64
N MET A 265 17.34 -0.94 2.89
CA MET A 265 16.83 -0.43 1.61
C MET A 265 16.13 0.94 1.72
N PHE A 266 15.74 1.38 2.92
CA PHE A 266 15.16 2.70 3.16
C PHE A 266 16.19 3.74 3.65
N SER A 267 17.45 3.36 3.78
CA SER A 267 18.52 4.32 4.00
C SER A 267 18.64 5.26 2.79
N ARG A 268 18.98 6.53 3.03
CA ARG A 268 19.40 7.38 1.91
C ARG A 268 20.67 6.75 1.31
N PRO A 269 20.80 6.67 -0.02
CA PRO A 269 22.14 6.46 -0.57
C PRO A 269 23.03 7.58 -0.03
N GLU A 270 24.20 7.23 0.51
CA GLU A 270 25.22 8.22 0.77
C GLU A 270 25.39 9.00 -0.53
N ALA A 271 25.30 10.34 -0.45
CA ALA A 271 25.61 11.18 -1.59
C ALA A 271 27.03 10.78 -2.01
N ALA A 272 27.18 10.27 -3.23
CA ALA A 272 28.49 9.98 -3.78
C ALA A 272 29.32 11.26 -3.65
N ALA A 273 30.38 11.19 -2.83
CA ALA A 273 31.31 12.28 -2.56
C ALA A 273 32.06 12.65 -3.83
#